data_fdafff111f5aaaeaad0c6e97b1e2313f
#
_entry.id   fdafff111f5aaaeaad0c6e97b1e2313f
#
_cell.length_a   1.000
_cell.length_b   1.000
_cell.length_c   1.000
_cell.angle_alpha   90.00
_cell.angle_beta   90.00
_cell.angle_gamma   90.00
#
_symmetry.space_group_name_H-M   'P 1'
#
loop_
_entity.id
_entity.type
_entity.pdbx_description
1 polymer ?
#
loop_
_entity_poly.entity_id
_entity_poly.type
_entity_poly.pdbx_seq_one_letter_code
_entity_poly.pdbx_strand_id
1 'polypeptide(L)'
;MILMKKMQKSSKNITKVPVQAKRRATQVNMMQRSEDEMGKFDNASATSVSMGITALIGLGVEVGFYLFVLVFRISPNTQIISDYFYERGWVPYVLTYLACWSFAILFLKRKKLKGQLNIMQFKLLPEDISRDIRVENLPHFSAHINRLGFDPRQSFLLTRILRGLEHFSVRKNHTETADMLKSQSEIDATMVDSSYVLIKVFIWAIPILGFIGTVLGISDAVSSFGGEMGAAADIEVIKEQLGQVTGGLSEAFDTTLVS
;
A
#
# COMPACT_ATOMS: atom_id res chain seq x y z
N MET A 1 14.29 74.52 -21.42
CA MET A 1 13.77 73.76 -22.57
C MET A 1 14.51 72.42 -22.79
N ILE A 2 15.72 72.21 -22.27
CA ILE A 2 16.52 70.98 -22.42
C ILE A 2 16.18 69.89 -21.41
N LEU A 3 15.70 70.22 -20.23
CA LEU A 3 15.34 69.25 -19.17
C LEU A 3 14.03 68.49 -19.43
N MET A 4 13.04 69.14 -20.12
CA MET A 4 11.81 68.46 -20.47
C MET A 4 11.96 67.41 -21.57
N LYS A 5 12.92 67.57 -22.50
CA LYS A 5 13.22 66.59 -23.54
C LYS A 5 13.92 65.33 -23.02
N LYS A 6 14.62 65.40 -21.87
CA LYS A 6 15.30 64.25 -21.22
C LYS A 6 14.32 63.38 -20.46
N MET A 7 13.27 63.95 -19.86
CA MET A 7 12.23 63.20 -19.15
C MET A 7 11.32 62.39 -20.07
N GLN A 8 11.04 62.92 -21.28
CA GLN A 8 10.20 62.27 -22.27
C GLN A 8 10.88 61.11 -23.00
N LYS A 9 12.23 61.04 -22.94
CA LYS A 9 13.02 59.93 -23.53
C LYS A 9 13.17 58.73 -22.54
N SER A 10 13.00 58.98 -21.22
CA SER A 10 13.07 57.94 -20.18
C SER A 10 11.78 57.11 -20.05
N SER A 11 10.62 57.66 -20.48
CA SER A 11 9.32 56.98 -20.41
C SER A 11 9.04 55.99 -21.54
N LYS A 12 9.91 55.91 -22.55
CA LYS A 12 9.73 54.99 -23.71
C LYS A 12 10.50 53.69 -23.66
N ASN A 13 11.27 53.42 -22.58
CA ASN A 13 11.90 52.15 -22.37
C ASN A 13 11.08 51.29 -21.38
N ILE A 14 9.78 51.18 -21.57
CA ILE A 14 9.00 50.06 -21.02
C ILE A 14 9.45 48.84 -21.84
N THR A 15 10.31 48.06 -21.26
CA THR A 15 10.87 46.83 -21.73
C THR A 15 9.78 45.97 -22.36
N LYS A 16 9.74 45.90 -23.71
CA LYS A 16 8.95 44.90 -24.44
C LYS A 16 9.53 43.54 -24.03
N VAL A 17 8.92 42.91 -23.04
CA VAL A 17 9.25 41.51 -22.71
C VAL A 17 9.14 40.72 -24.02
N PRO A 18 10.21 40.07 -24.49
CA PRO A 18 10.22 39.40 -25.78
C PRO A 18 9.05 38.39 -25.81
N VAL A 19 8.29 38.38 -26.88
CA VAL A 19 7.11 37.53 -27.07
C VAL A 19 7.42 36.05 -26.73
N GLN A 20 8.66 35.62 -26.93
CA GLN A 20 9.13 34.30 -26.53
C GLN A 20 9.20 34.09 -25.02
N ALA A 21 9.59 35.09 -24.23
CA ALA A 21 9.63 35.01 -22.76
C ALA A 21 8.18 34.93 -22.21
N LYS A 22 7.26 35.69 -22.81
CA LYS A 22 5.83 35.62 -22.43
C LYS A 22 5.20 34.27 -22.78
N ARG A 23 5.55 33.69 -23.94
CA ARG A 23 5.11 32.32 -24.33
C ARG A 23 5.70 31.25 -23.39
N ARG A 24 6.99 31.33 -23.04
CA ARG A 24 7.61 30.41 -22.07
C ARG A 24 6.98 30.52 -20.69
N ALA A 25 6.76 31.72 -20.19
CA ALA A 25 6.08 31.95 -18.89
C ALA A 25 4.64 31.38 -18.89
N THR A 26 3.91 31.54 -20.03
CA THR A 26 2.58 30.96 -20.16
C THR A 26 2.62 29.42 -20.22
N GLN A 27 3.60 28.85 -20.92
CA GLN A 27 3.77 27.38 -20.95
C GLN A 27 4.16 26.82 -19.59
N VAL A 28 5.07 27.47 -18.85
CA VAL A 28 5.45 27.05 -17.49
C VAL A 28 4.26 27.15 -16.56
N ASN A 29 3.48 28.23 -16.60
CA ASN A 29 2.27 28.35 -15.80
C ASN A 29 1.20 27.33 -16.16
N MET A 30 1.06 26.96 -17.46
CA MET A 30 0.15 25.88 -17.86
C MET A 30 0.63 24.52 -17.38
N MET A 31 1.94 24.23 -17.44
CA MET A 31 2.53 22.99 -16.90
C MET A 31 2.35 22.91 -15.39
N GLN A 32 2.68 23.95 -14.64
CA GLN A 32 2.48 23.98 -13.19
C GLN A 32 0.99 23.81 -12.83
N ARG A 33 0.10 24.48 -13.56
CA ARG A 33 -1.34 24.33 -13.34
C ARG A 33 -1.82 22.91 -13.64
N SER A 34 -1.29 22.26 -14.69
CA SER A 34 -1.61 20.86 -15.00
C SER A 34 -1.05 19.88 -13.97
N GLU A 35 0.14 20.16 -13.39
CA GLU A 35 0.71 19.36 -12.30
C GLU A 35 -0.08 19.54 -11.00
N ASP A 36 -0.49 20.76 -10.68
CA ASP A 36 -1.34 21.05 -9.51
C ASP A 36 -2.74 20.41 -9.66
N GLU A 37 -3.31 20.45 -10.86
CA GLU A 37 -4.59 19.80 -11.17
C GLU A 37 -4.46 18.27 -11.14
N MET A 38 -3.37 17.67 -11.65
CA MET A 38 -3.09 16.24 -11.53
C MET A 38 -2.92 15.82 -10.06
N GLY A 39 -2.19 16.59 -9.26
CA GLY A 39 -2.02 16.32 -7.82
C GLY A 39 -3.34 16.43 -7.05
N LYS A 40 -4.28 17.27 -7.50
CA LYS A 40 -5.61 17.42 -6.90
C LYS A 40 -6.47 16.16 -7.05
N PHE A 41 -6.25 15.38 -8.10
CA PHE A 41 -7.02 14.18 -8.43
C PHE A 41 -6.22 12.88 -8.29
N ASP A 42 -5.09 12.90 -7.57
CA ASP A 42 -4.31 11.69 -7.31
C ASP A 42 -5.04 10.78 -6.31
N ASN A 43 -5.53 9.66 -6.83
CA ASN A 43 -6.24 8.62 -6.07
C ASN A 43 -5.29 7.65 -5.34
N ALA A 44 -3.98 7.81 -5.48
CA ALA A 44 -3.01 6.92 -4.82
C ALA A 44 -3.20 6.89 -3.31
N SER A 45 -3.58 8.03 -2.69
CA SER A 45 -3.84 8.12 -1.26
C SER A 45 -5.07 7.34 -0.80
N ALA A 46 -6.02 7.05 -1.71
CA ALA A 46 -7.24 6.31 -1.38
C ALA A 46 -6.97 4.83 -1.05
N THR A 47 -5.95 4.21 -1.65
CA THR A 47 -5.61 2.79 -1.46
C THR A 47 -4.23 2.55 -0.89
N SER A 48 -3.27 3.44 -1.13
CA SER A 48 -1.90 3.26 -0.64
C SER A 48 -1.85 3.32 0.89
N VAL A 49 -1.10 2.40 1.48
CA VAL A 49 -0.78 2.40 2.90
C VAL A 49 0.74 2.52 3.01
N SER A 50 1.23 3.38 3.92
CA SER A 50 2.66 3.54 4.12
C SER A 50 3.31 2.21 4.53
N MET A 51 4.26 1.72 3.71
CA MET A 51 4.98 0.46 3.98
C MET A 51 5.68 0.48 5.33
N GLY A 52 6.34 1.60 5.68
CA GLY A 52 7.06 1.70 6.95
C GLY A 52 6.13 1.61 8.16
N ILE A 53 4.97 2.29 8.12
CA ILE A 53 4.01 2.24 9.22
C ILE A 53 3.41 0.84 9.35
N THR A 54 3.07 0.18 8.25
CA THR A 54 2.53 -1.19 8.30
C THR A 54 3.55 -2.20 8.79
N ALA A 55 4.83 -2.07 8.42
CA ALA A 55 5.91 -2.91 8.90
C ALA A 55 6.09 -2.76 10.43
N LEU A 56 6.07 -1.53 10.95
CA LEU A 56 6.15 -1.26 12.39
C LEU A 56 4.94 -1.83 13.15
N ILE A 57 3.74 -1.66 12.60
CA ILE A 57 2.53 -2.26 13.19
C ILE A 57 2.62 -3.78 13.15
N GLY A 58 3.08 -4.36 12.03
CA GLY A 58 3.32 -5.79 11.89
C GLY A 58 4.27 -6.33 12.94
N LEU A 59 5.38 -5.63 13.20
CA LEU A 59 6.35 -5.98 14.25
C LEU A 59 5.73 -5.88 15.64
N GLY A 60 4.93 -4.85 15.90
CA GLY A 60 4.20 -4.73 17.17
C GLY A 60 3.20 -5.87 17.40
N VAL A 61 2.48 -6.29 16.34
CA VAL A 61 1.56 -7.43 16.38
C VAL A 61 2.32 -8.73 16.59
N GLU A 62 3.48 -8.90 15.95
CA GLU A 62 4.35 -10.06 16.14
C GLU A 62 4.86 -10.19 17.59
N VAL A 63 5.36 -9.09 18.17
CA VAL A 63 5.76 -9.08 19.59
C VAL A 63 4.58 -9.46 20.48
N GLY A 64 3.39 -8.91 20.23
CA GLY A 64 2.17 -9.29 20.93
C GLY A 64 1.82 -10.78 20.78
N PHE A 65 2.00 -11.33 19.57
CA PHE A 65 1.78 -12.74 19.29
C PHE A 65 2.76 -13.62 20.09
N TYR A 66 4.05 -13.31 20.08
CA TYR A 66 5.04 -14.07 20.86
C TYR A 66 4.82 -13.97 22.37
N LEU A 67 4.41 -12.82 22.89
CA LEU A 67 4.01 -12.67 24.29
C LEU A 67 2.77 -13.53 24.61
N PHE A 68 1.82 -13.62 23.69
CA PHE A 68 0.65 -14.49 23.83
C PHE A 68 1.06 -15.97 23.82
N VAL A 69 1.91 -16.39 22.90
CA VAL A 69 2.43 -17.77 22.82
C VAL A 69 3.22 -18.14 24.09
N LEU A 70 3.92 -17.18 24.71
CA LEU A 70 4.63 -17.41 25.96
C LEU A 70 3.70 -17.88 27.10
N VAL A 71 2.44 -17.44 27.10
CA VAL A 71 1.44 -17.88 28.09
C VAL A 71 1.21 -19.40 28.01
N PHE A 72 1.26 -19.98 26.80
CA PHE A 72 1.08 -21.41 26.59
C PHE A 72 2.27 -22.25 27.12
N ARG A 73 3.43 -21.64 27.33
CA ARG A 73 4.60 -22.30 27.92
C ARG A 73 4.42 -22.62 29.42
N ILE A 74 3.46 -21.97 30.09
CA ILE A 74 3.21 -22.14 31.54
C ILE A 74 2.53 -23.49 31.83
N SER A 75 1.77 -24.04 30.86
CA SER A 75 1.01 -25.27 31.05
C SER A 75 1.66 -26.44 30.30
N PRO A 76 1.94 -27.59 30.96
CA PRO A 76 2.58 -28.73 30.29
C PRO A 76 1.83 -29.29 29.09
N ASN A 77 0.50 -29.21 29.10
CA ASN A 77 -0.34 -29.72 28.03
C ASN A 77 -0.33 -28.83 26.76
N THR A 78 0.10 -27.58 26.87
CA THR A 78 0.12 -26.60 25.75
C THR A 78 1.53 -26.20 25.35
N GLN A 79 2.54 -26.71 26.02
CA GLN A 79 3.95 -26.41 25.77
C GLN A 79 4.35 -26.75 24.32
N ILE A 80 3.81 -27.83 23.78
CA ILE A 80 4.04 -28.24 22.37
C ILE A 80 3.78 -27.09 21.38
N ILE A 81 2.74 -26.27 21.63
CA ILE A 81 2.41 -25.14 20.75
C ILE A 81 3.51 -24.08 20.82
N SER A 82 4.06 -23.81 22.02
CA SER A 82 5.14 -22.82 22.15
C SER A 82 6.42 -23.27 21.49
N ASP A 83 6.71 -24.58 21.53
CA ASP A 83 7.94 -25.17 20.99
C ASP A 83 8.01 -24.99 19.45
N TYR A 84 6.86 -25.05 18.75
CA TYR A 84 6.80 -24.77 17.32
C TYR A 84 7.29 -23.37 16.93
N PHE A 85 7.14 -22.38 17.82
CA PHE A 85 7.49 -20.99 17.53
C PHE A 85 8.81 -20.54 18.16
N TYR A 86 9.26 -21.18 19.27
CA TYR A 86 10.45 -20.75 20.01
C TYR A 86 11.67 -21.62 19.78
N GLU A 87 11.50 -22.93 19.53
CA GLU A 87 12.61 -23.89 19.53
C GLU A 87 13.01 -24.39 18.15
N ARG A 88 12.39 -23.85 17.07
CA ARG A 88 12.57 -24.32 15.70
C ARG A 88 13.43 -23.37 14.82
N GLY A 89 14.49 -22.81 15.39
CA GLY A 89 15.40 -21.94 14.65
C GLY A 89 14.82 -20.55 14.34
N TRP A 90 15.36 -19.88 13.32
CA TRP A 90 14.99 -18.50 12.97
C TRP A 90 13.85 -18.39 11.96
N VAL A 91 13.56 -19.46 11.21
CA VAL A 91 12.57 -19.46 10.11
C VAL A 91 11.17 -19.13 10.60
N PRO A 92 10.62 -19.72 11.69
CA PRO A 92 9.30 -19.39 12.22
C PRO A 92 9.13 -17.90 12.55
N TYR A 93 10.18 -17.24 13.05
CA TYR A 93 10.12 -15.79 13.35
C TYR A 93 9.89 -14.96 12.09
N VAL A 94 10.57 -15.28 10.99
CA VAL A 94 10.37 -14.58 9.71
C VAL A 94 8.99 -14.87 9.13
N LEU A 95 8.51 -16.10 9.20
CA LEU A 95 7.18 -16.49 8.72
C LEU A 95 6.08 -15.78 9.47
N THR A 96 6.13 -15.77 10.80
CA THR A 96 5.15 -15.08 11.63
C THR A 96 5.19 -13.57 11.43
N TYR A 97 6.39 -12.98 11.24
CA TYR A 97 6.50 -11.57 10.93
C TYR A 97 5.81 -11.21 9.61
N LEU A 98 6.06 -11.96 8.53
CA LEU A 98 5.40 -11.72 7.24
C LEU A 98 3.88 -11.89 7.33
N ALA A 99 3.40 -12.88 8.09
CA ALA A 99 1.99 -13.08 8.33
C ALA A 99 1.39 -11.88 9.11
N CYS A 100 2.00 -11.48 10.24
CA CYS A 100 1.56 -10.33 11.03
C CYS A 100 1.57 -9.03 10.22
N TRP A 101 2.60 -8.83 9.39
CA TRP A 101 2.67 -7.66 8.50
C TRP A 101 1.55 -7.69 7.44
N SER A 102 1.25 -8.85 6.87
CA SER A 102 0.11 -9.01 5.94
C SER A 102 -1.22 -8.65 6.60
N PHE A 103 -1.45 -9.12 7.82
CA PHE A 103 -2.64 -8.76 8.60
C PHE A 103 -2.71 -7.26 8.91
N ALA A 104 -1.58 -6.62 9.26
CA ALA A 104 -1.52 -5.18 9.51
C ALA A 104 -1.92 -4.38 8.26
N ILE A 105 -1.41 -4.77 7.07
CA ILE A 105 -1.78 -4.15 5.79
C ILE A 105 -3.28 -4.32 5.54
N LEU A 106 -3.82 -5.53 5.67
CA LEU A 106 -5.24 -5.81 5.44
C LEU A 106 -6.14 -5.04 6.41
N PHE A 107 -5.76 -4.94 7.66
CA PHE A 107 -6.52 -4.20 8.67
C PHE A 107 -6.62 -2.71 8.33
N LEU A 108 -5.50 -2.09 7.94
CA LEU A 108 -5.48 -0.68 7.54
C LEU A 108 -6.25 -0.44 6.24
N LYS A 109 -6.15 -1.36 5.27
CA LYS A 109 -6.95 -1.31 4.03
C LYS A 109 -8.44 -1.44 4.33
N ARG A 110 -8.84 -2.35 5.22
CA ARG A 110 -10.23 -2.48 5.67
C ARG A 110 -10.76 -1.19 6.31
N LYS A 111 -9.93 -0.52 7.12
CA LYS A 111 -10.31 0.78 7.73
C LYS A 111 -10.55 1.85 6.65
N LYS A 112 -9.68 1.94 5.64
CA LYS A 112 -9.85 2.86 4.50
C LYS A 112 -11.11 2.52 3.70
N LEU A 113 -11.33 1.25 3.40
CA LEU A 113 -12.52 0.79 2.67
C LEU A 113 -13.81 1.17 3.41
N LYS A 114 -13.87 0.98 4.74
CA LYS A 114 -15.03 1.41 5.55
C LYS A 114 -15.26 2.91 5.44
N GLY A 115 -14.20 3.72 5.42
CA GLY A 115 -14.30 5.17 5.20
C GLY A 115 -14.94 5.50 3.85
N GLN A 116 -14.54 4.82 2.77
CA GLN A 116 -15.12 5.01 1.43
C GLN A 116 -16.59 4.55 1.36
N LEU A 117 -16.93 3.42 1.98
CA LEU A 117 -18.31 2.94 2.05
C LEU A 117 -19.22 3.92 2.81
N ASN A 118 -18.73 4.52 3.88
CA ASN A 118 -19.49 5.54 4.60
C ASN A 118 -19.82 6.75 3.71
N ILE A 119 -18.87 7.20 2.88
CA ILE A 119 -19.10 8.31 1.94
C ILE A 119 -20.21 7.97 0.94
N MET A 120 -20.33 6.71 0.51
CA MET A 120 -21.39 6.27 -0.41
C MET A 120 -22.80 6.35 0.18
N GLN A 121 -22.94 6.40 1.51
CA GLN A 121 -24.23 6.52 2.18
C GLN A 121 -24.75 7.96 2.20
N PHE A 122 -23.91 8.94 1.92
CA PHE A 122 -24.29 10.34 1.84
C PHE A 122 -24.91 10.66 0.48
N LYS A 123 -25.89 11.57 0.45
CA LYS A 123 -26.47 12.11 -0.77
C LYS A 123 -25.46 13.06 -1.40
N LEU A 124 -24.61 12.53 -2.29
CA LEU A 124 -23.54 13.29 -2.94
C LEU A 124 -24.06 14.26 -3.99
N LEU A 125 -25.23 13.98 -4.58
CA LEU A 125 -25.87 14.83 -5.55
C LEU A 125 -27.16 15.41 -4.94
N PRO A 126 -27.34 16.75 -4.99
CA PRO A 126 -28.57 17.40 -4.51
C PRO A 126 -29.77 16.93 -5.33
N GLU A 127 -30.84 16.48 -4.68
CA GLU A 127 -32.03 15.92 -5.34
C GLU A 127 -32.73 16.94 -6.26
N ASP A 128 -32.72 18.20 -5.87
CA ASP A 128 -33.41 19.28 -6.56
C ASP A 128 -32.80 19.56 -7.96
N ILE A 129 -31.53 19.29 -8.15
CA ILE A 129 -30.77 19.62 -9.37
C ILE A 129 -30.32 18.36 -10.11
N SER A 130 -30.38 17.17 -9.47
CA SER A 130 -29.83 15.92 -10.00
C SER A 130 -30.57 15.34 -11.21
N ARG A 131 -31.81 15.79 -11.45
CA ARG A 131 -32.62 15.31 -12.58
C ARG A 131 -32.11 15.78 -13.94
N ASP A 132 -31.43 16.93 -13.97
CA ASP A 132 -30.98 17.54 -15.22
C ASP A 132 -29.61 18.22 -15.01
N ILE A 133 -28.53 17.47 -15.28
CA ILE A 133 -27.17 17.98 -15.13
C ILE A 133 -26.85 18.84 -16.34
N ARG A 134 -27.03 20.15 -16.20
CA ARG A 134 -26.67 21.17 -17.21
C ARG A 134 -25.36 21.85 -16.84
N VAL A 135 -24.66 22.36 -17.83
CA VAL A 135 -23.38 23.09 -17.64
C VAL A 135 -23.54 24.26 -16.66
N GLU A 136 -24.70 24.90 -16.66
CA GLU A 136 -25.03 26.05 -15.80
C GLU A 136 -25.08 25.67 -14.32
N ASN A 137 -25.46 24.42 -14.00
CA ASN A 137 -25.65 23.94 -12.62
C ASN A 137 -24.38 23.27 -12.05
N LEU A 138 -23.34 23.02 -12.86
CA LEU A 138 -22.11 22.33 -12.43
C LEU A 138 -21.41 22.98 -11.23
N PRO A 139 -21.30 24.33 -11.12
CA PRO A 139 -20.71 24.96 -9.94
C PRO A 139 -21.45 24.67 -8.63
N HIS A 140 -22.77 24.48 -8.71
CA HIS A 140 -23.57 24.14 -7.53
C HIS A 140 -23.28 22.71 -7.04
N PHE A 141 -23.08 21.74 -7.96
CA PHE A 141 -22.70 20.38 -7.60
C PHE A 141 -21.32 20.33 -6.95
N SER A 142 -20.32 20.98 -7.52
CA SER A 142 -18.98 21.03 -6.96
C SER A 142 -18.94 21.75 -5.59
N ALA A 143 -19.70 22.82 -5.43
CA ALA A 143 -19.83 23.53 -4.15
C ALA A 143 -20.53 22.67 -3.09
N HIS A 144 -21.56 21.89 -3.48
CA HIS A 144 -22.23 20.95 -2.57
C HIS A 144 -21.27 19.87 -2.06
N ILE A 145 -20.53 19.24 -2.95
CA ILE A 145 -19.55 18.20 -2.59
C ILE A 145 -18.47 18.76 -1.66
N ASN A 146 -17.96 19.97 -1.95
CA ASN A 146 -16.95 20.62 -1.10
C ASN A 146 -17.49 20.99 0.29
N ARG A 147 -18.80 21.29 0.43
CA ARG A 147 -19.45 21.56 1.72
C ARG A 147 -19.60 20.32 2.60
N LEU A 148 -19.58 19.11 2.03
CA LEU A 148 -19.65 17.86 2.80
C LEU A 148 -18.41 17.63 3.66
N GLY A 149 -17.33 18.39 3.44
CA GLY A 149 -16.10 18.34 4.26
C GLY A 149 -15.28 17.07 4.11
N PHE A 150 -15.55 16.26 3.11
CA PHE A 150 -14.74 15.09 2.77
C PHE A 150 -13.57 15.49 1.87
N ASP A 151 -12.39 14.92 2.13
CA ASP A 151 -11.25 15.08 1.23
C ASP A 151 -11.46 14.21 -0.03
N PRO A 152 -11.62 14.82 -1.22
CA PRO A 152 -11.82 14.07 -2.46
C PRO A 152 -10.72 13.04 -2.73
N ARG A 153 -9.47 13.32 -2.31
CA ARG A 153 -8.31 12.45 -2.52
C ARG A 153 -8.41 11.10 -1.81
N GLN A 154 -9.24 11.01 -0.78
CA GLN A 154 -9.43 9.79 0.00
C GLN A 154 -10.57 8.91 -0.53
N SER A 155 -11.30 9.35 -1.55
CA SER A 155 -12.44 8.63 -2.12
C SER A 155 -12.40 8.61 -3.64
N PHE A 156 -12.35 7.41 -4.22
CA PHE A 156 -12.48 7.22 -5.67
C PHE A 156 -13.77 7.80 -6.22
N LEU A 157 -14.87 7.64 -5.48
CA LEU A 157 -16.17 8.12 -5.92
C LEU A 157 -16.21 9.65 -6.03
N LEU A 158 -15.74 10.36 -4.99
CA LEU A 158 -15.74 11.83 -5.00
C LEU A 158 -14.83 12.39 -6.09
N THR A 159 -13.61 11.84 -6.22
CA THR A 159 -12.69 12.25 -7.28
C THR A 159 -13.27 12.00 -8.65
N ARG A 160 -13.93 10.85 -8.87
CA ARG A 160 -14.55 10.50 -10.15
C ARG A 160 -15.70 11.44 -10.49
N ILE A 161 -16.57 11.76 -9.53
CA ILE A 161 -17.67 12.70 -9.72
C ILE A 161 -17.13 14.09 -10.08
N LEU A 162 -16.18 14.62 -9.30
CA LEU A 162 -15.62 15.96 -9.54
C LEU A 162 -14.92 16.03 -10.89
N ARG A 163 -14.12 15.02 -11.25
CA ARG A 163 -13.44 14.95 -12.54
C ARG A 163 -14.43 14.84 -13.70
N GLY A 164 -15.52 14.07 -13.55
CA GLY A 164 -16.59 13.98 -14.53
C GLY A 164 -17.29 15.30 -14.75
N LEU A 165 -17.65 16.02 -13.68
CA LEU A 165 -18.27 17.33 -13.75
C LEU A 165 -17.34 18.36 -14.42
N GLU A 166 -16.06 18.36 -14.09
CA GLU A 166 -15.05 19.24 -14.70
C GLU A 166 -14.89 18.95 -16.19
N HIS A 167 -14.74 17.68 -16.58
CA HIS A 167 -14.63 17.28 -17.98
C HIS A 167 -15.88 17.70 -18.77
N PHE A 168 -17.07 17.45 -18.22
CA PHE A 168 -18.33 17.84 -18.85
C PHE A 168 -18.47 19.36 -18.99
N SER A 169 -17.97 20.14 -18.04
CA SER A 169 -17.99 21.62 -18.09
C SER A 169 -17.24 22.16 -19.31
N VAL A 170 -16.11 21.50 -19.65
CA VAL A 170 -15.22 21.93 -20.75
C VAL A 170 -15.69 21.38 -22.08
N ARG A 171 -15.99 20.08 -22.15
CA ARG A 171 -16.28 19.38 -23.43
C ARG A 171 -17.74 19.43 -23.82
N LYS A 172 -18.67 19.58 -22.88
CA LYS A 172 -20.12 19.63 -23.10
C LYS A 172 -20.67 18.44 -23.90
N ASN A 173 -19.97 17.31 -23.85
CA ASN A 173 -20.29 16.08 -24.57
C ASN A 173 -20.47 14.94 -23.58
N HIS A 174 -21.69 14.37 -23.51
CA HIS A 174 -22.04 13.29 -22.59
C HIS A 174 -21.31 12.00 -22.91
N THR A 175 -21.17 11.64 -24.18
CA THR A 175 -20.51 10.40 -24.61
C THR A 175 -19.03 10.43 -24.26
N GLU A 176 -18.34 11.51 -24.60
CA GLU A 176 -16.92 11.68 -24.28
C GLU A 176 -16.65 11.67 -22.75
N THR A 177 -17.56 12.29 -21.98
CA THR A 177 -17.47 12.26 -20.52
C THR A 177 -17.70 10.84 -19.96
N ALA A 178 -18.65 10.09 -20.51
CA ALA A 178 -18.89 8.71 -20.10
C ALA A 178 -17.69 7.80 -20.41
N ASP A 179 -17.09 7.94 -21.59
CA ASP A 179 -15.89 7.18 -21.98
C ASP A 179 -14.70 7.50 -21.07
N MET A 180 -14.50 8.79 -20.74
CA MET A 180 -13.48 9.21 -19.79
C MET A 180 -13.71 8.61 -18.38
N LEU A 181 -14.95 8.62 -17.89
CA LEU A 181 -15.30 8.03 -16.60
C LEU A 181 -15.09 6.51 -16.57
N LYS A 182 -15.37 5.83 -17.70
CA LYS A 182 -15.11 4.40 -17.86
C LYS A 182 -13.61 4.12 -17.81
N SER A 183 -12.81 4.83 -18.58
CA SER A 183 -11.35 4.72 -18.57
C SER A 183 -10.78 4.99 -17.16
N GLN A 184 -11.27 6.02 -16.47
CA GLN A 184 -10.87 6.31 -15.10
C GLN A 184 -11.23 5.16 -14.14
N SER A 185 -12.38 4.50 -14.35
CA SER A 185 -12.77 3.34 -13.55
C SER A 185 -11.80 2.16 -13.71
N GLU A 186 -11.30 1.94 -14.91
CA GLU A 186 -10.32 0.89 -15.21
C GLU A 186 -8.96 1.20 -14.57
N ILE A 187 -8.54 2.47 -14.61
CA ILE A 187 -7.32 2.94 -13.94
C ILE A 187 -7.45 2.75 -12.42
N ASP A 188 -8.56 3.17 -11.82
CA ASP A 188 -8.81 3.02 -10.38
C ASP A 188 -8.79 1.54 -9.97
N ALA A 189 -9.38 0.64 -10.77
CA ALA A 189 -9.34 -0.81 -10.53
C ALA A 189 -7.92 -1.36 -10.56
N THR A 190 -7.11 -0.93 -11.53
CA THR A 190 -5.69 -1.31 -11.63
C THR A 190 -4.89 -0.80 -10.43
N MET A 191 -5.14 0.43 -9.97
CA MET A 191 -4.52 0.98 -8.75
C MET A 191 -4.88 0.17 -7.51
N VAL A 192 -6.14 -0.25 -7.38
CA VAL A 192 -6.55 -1.11 -6.27
C VAL A 192 -5.80 -2.43 -6.34
N ASP A 193 -5.77 -3.11 -7.49
CA ASP A 193 -5.08 -4.40 -7.64
C ASP A 193 -3.57 -4.30 -7.36
N SER A 194 -2.91 -3.27 -7.91
CA SER A 194 -1.48 -3.02 -7.68
C SER A 194 -1.15 -2.77 -6.20
N SER A 195 -2.08 -2.19 -5.46
CA SER A 195 -1.91 -1.94 -4.02
C SER A 195 -1.89 -3.21 -3.16
N TYR A 196 -2.28 -4.37 -3.71
CA TYR A 196 -2.22 -5.69 -3.07
C TYR A 196 -0.99 -6.52 -3.48
N VAL A 197 -0.12 -6.01 -4.33
CA VAL A 197 1.06 -6.75 -4.84
C VAL A 197 1.93 -7.27 -3.69
N LEU A 198 2.17 -6.47 -2.66
CA LEU A 198 2.98 -6.90 -1.51
C LEU A 198 2.36 -8.11 -0.78
N ILE A 199 1.05 -8.11 -0.59
CA ILE A 199 0.33 -9.24 0.03
C ILE A 199 0.43 -10.48 -0.86
N LYS A 200 0.28 -10.31 -2.19
CA LYS A 200 0.46 -11.41 -3.15
C LYS A 200 1.87 -12.00 -3.06
N VAL A 201 2.89 -11.15 -2.90
CA VAL A 201 4.28 -11.59 -2.67
C VAL A 201 4.39 -12.39 -1.37
N PHE A 202 3.80 -11.95 -0.27
CA PHE A 202 3.85 -12.68 0.99
C PHE A 202 3.16 -14.04 0.94
N ILE A 203 2.02 -14.13 0.24
CA ILE A 203 1.31 -15.41 0.01
C ILE A 203 2.21 -16.45 -0.68
N TRP A 204 3.11 -16.00 -1.57
CA TRP A 204 4.09 -16.87 -2.21
C TRP A 204 5.34 -17.08 -1.37
N ALA A 205 5.81 -16.05 -0.68
CA ALA A 205 7.05 -16.10 0.08
C ALA A 205 6.94 -17.00 1.31
N ILE A 206 5.81 -16.97 2.02
CA ILE A 206 5.62 -17.74 3.26
C ILE A 206 5.80 -19.25 3.03
N PRO A 207 5.10 -19.91 2.07
CA PRO A 207 5.33 -21.34 1.81
C PRO A 207 6.73 -21.65 1.30
N ILE A 208 7.33 -20.76 0.51
CA ILE A 208 8.70 -20.97 0.00
C ILE A 208 9.71 -20.92 1.15
N LEU A 209 9.56 -19.98 2.08
CA LEU A 209 10.42 -19.89 3.26
C LEU A 209 10.23 -21.10 4.19
N GLY A 210 9.00 -21.63 4.33
CA GLY A 210 8.75 -22.87 5.03
C GLY A 210 9.49 -24.05 4.40
N PHE A 211 9.46 -24.14 3.06
CA PHE A 211 10.24 -25.15 2.36
C PHE A 211 11.77 -24.97 2.53
N ILE A 212 12.25 -23.75 2.52
CA ILE A 212 13.68 -23.47 2.83
C ILE A 212 14.00 -23.94 4.25
N GLY A 213 13.12 -23.73 5.22
CA GLY A 213 13.28 -24.21 6.58
C GLY A 213 13.42 -25.74 6.65
N THR A 214 12.62 -26.49 5.87
CA THR A 214 12.78 -27.95 5.81
C THR A 214 14.12 -28.36 5.24
N VAL A 215 14.58 -27.72 4.18
CA VAL A 215 15.89 -28.03 3.58
C VAL A 215 17.02 -27.75 4.56
N LEU A 216 16.95 -26.65 5.30
CA LEU A 216 17.95 -26.32 6.31
C LEU A 216 17.94 -27.33 7.46
N GLY A 217 16.78 -27.68 8.00
CA GLY A 217 16.66 -28.67 9.08
C GLY A 217 17.16 -30.07 8.70
N ILE A 218 16.86 -30.51 7.46
CA ILE A 218 17.40 -31.77 6.94
C ILE A 218 18.92 -31.69 6.74
N SER A 219 19.42 -30.54 6.24
CA SER A 219 20.87 -30.34 6.04
C SER A 219 21.62 -30.42 7.37
N ASP A 220 21.11 -29.76 8.41
CA ASP A 220 21.70 -29.79 9.74
C ASP A 220 21.67 -31.18 10.34
N ALA A 221 20.56 -31.91 10.21
CA ALA A 221 20.43 -33.30 10.64
C ALA A 221 21.45 -34.22 9.97
N VAL A 222 21.66 -34.08 8.65
CA VAL A 222 22.62 -34.90 7.89
C VAL A 222 24.07 -34.52 8.22
N SER A 223 24.35 -33.23 8.40
CA SER A 223 25.70 -32.78 8.73
C SER A 223 26.16 -33.23 10.11
N SER A 224 25.26 -33.24 11.09
CA SER A 224 25.56 -33.76 12.45
C SER A 224 25.85 -35.27 12.43
N PHE A 225 25.21 -36.05 11.56
CA PHE A 225 25.44 -37.47 11.38
C PHE A 225 26.79 -37.78 10.69
N GLY A 226 27.24 -36.94 9.75
CA GLY A 226 28.46 -37.16 8.96
C GLY A 226 29.77 -36.78 9.67
N GLY A 227 29.72 -35.93 10.71
CA GLY A 227 30.93 -35.32 11.31
C GLY A 227 31.70 -36.20 12.25
N GLU A 228 31.12 -37.23 12.87
CA GLU A 228 31.72 -38.00 13.97
C GLU A 228 31.84 -39.51 13.73
N MET A 229 31.63 -39.99 12.51
CA MET A 229 31.80 -41.39 12.18
C MET A 229 33.29 -41.84 12.00
N GLY A 230 34.15 -41.47 12.93
CA GLY A 230 35.53 -41.89 13.00
C GLY A 230 35.74 -43.03 13.97
N ALA A 231 35.91 -44.25 13.47
CA ALA A 231 36.48 -45.45 14.07
C ALA A 231 36.16 -45.72 15.58
N ALA A 232 35.27 -46.65 15.84
CA ALA A 232 34.78 -47.17 17.12
C ALA A 232 33.64 -46.35 17.75
N ALA A 233 32.49 -46.32 17.10
CA ALA A 233 31.30 -45.72 17.61
C ALA A 233 30.71 -46.58 18.74
N ASP A 234 30.78 -46.07 19.98
CA ASP A 234 30.05 -46.60 21.12
C ASP A 234 28.55 -46.50 20.84
N ILE A 235 27.75 -47.48 21.24
CA ILE A 235 26.28 -47.54 21.01
C ILE A 235 25.61 -46.27 21.56
N GLU A 236 26.16 -45.69 22.63
CA GLU A 236 25.68 -44.46 23.25
C GLU A 236 25.78 -43.22 22.27
N VAL A 237 26.91 -43.11 21.56
CA VAL A 237 27.16 -42.06 20.56
C VAL A 237 26.23 -42.21 19.36
N ILE A 238 26.00 -43.45 18.90
CA ILE A 238 25.05 -43.70 17.80
C ILE A 238 23.62 -43.32 18.20
N LYS A 239 23.21 -43.60 19.44
CA LYS A 239 21.90 -43.24 19.97
C LYS A 239 21.70 -41.72 20.05
N GLU A 240 22.72 -40.99 20.48
CA GLU A 240 22.71 -39.53 20.56
C GLU A 240 22.62 -38.92 19.17
N GLN A 241 23.40 -39.41 18.21
CA GLN A 241 23.36 -38.95 16.80
C GLN A 241 22.01 -39.24 16.15
N LEU A 242 21.40 -40.40 16.39
CA LEU A 242 20.04 -40.69 15.92
C LEU A 242 19.03 -39.76 16.53
N GLY A 243 19.20 -39.35 17.79
CA GLY A 243 18.38 -38.36 18.45
C GLY A 243 18.47 -36.97 17.78
N GLN A 244 19.70 -36.55 17.45
CA GLN A 244 19.94 -35.26 16.75
C GLN A 244 19.35 -35.27 15.34
N VAL A 245 19.53 -36.33 14.55
CA VAL A 245 18.92 -36.48 13.19
C VAL A 245 17.40 -36.45 13.28
N THR A 246 16.82 -37.18 14.25
CA THR A 246 15.36 -37.19 14.41
C THR A 246 14.84 -35.82 14.85
N GLY A 247 15.56 -35.09 15.69
CA GLY A 247 15.26 -33.74 16.11
C GLY A 247 15.28 -32.75 14.96
N GLY A 248 16.36 -32.76 14.14
CA GLY A 248 16.47 -31.89 12.97
C GLY A 248 15.41 -32.19 11.89
N LEU A 249 15.04 -33.46 11.73
CA LEU A 249 13.96 -33.84 10.83
C LEU A 249 12.59 -33.33 11.34
N SER A 250 12.35 -33.43 12.64
CA SER A 250 11.15 -32.86 13.27
C SER A 250 11.08 -31.37 13.06
N GLU A 251 12.18 -30.63 13.28
CA GLU A 251 12.28 -29.20 13.05
C GLU A 251 11.94 -28.83 11.58
N ALA A 252 12.47 -29.62 10.65
CA ALA A 252 12.18 -29.44 9.23
C ALA A 252 10.67 -29.55 8.92
N PHE A 253 9.98 -30.55 9.44
CA PHE A 253 8.54 -30.72 9.20
C PHE A 253 7.71 -29.64 9.89
N ASP A 254 8.09 -29.23 11.08
CA ASP A 254 7.39 -28.21 11.88
C ASP A 254 7.43 -26.83 11.21
N THR A 255 8.55 -26.46 10.58
CA THR A 255 8.64 -25.19 9.82
C THR A 255 7.69 -25.15 8.62
N THR A 256 7.48 -26.29 7.94
CA THR A 256 6.48 -26.39 6.87
C THR A 256 5.06 -26.34 7.41
N LEU A 257 4.80 -26.93 8.57
CA LEU A 257 3.49 -26.90 9.20
C LEU A 257 3.07 -25.47 9.59
N VAL A 258 4.03 -24.63 10.01
CA VAL A 258 3.80 -23.21 10.39
C VAL A 258 3.64 -22.32 9.18
N SER A 259 4.19 -22.63 8.01
CA SER A 259 4.12 -21.85 6.78
C SER A 259 2.79 -22.03 6.04
#